data_18671f4c0526268ca12430c5a0522a21
#
_entry.id   18671f4c0526268ca12430c5a0522a21
#
_cell.length_a   1.000
_cell.length_b   1.000
_cell.length_c   1.000
_cell.angle_alpha   90.00
_cell.angle_beta   90.00
_cell.angle_gamma   90.00
#
_symmetry.space_group_name_H-M   'P 1'
#
loop_
_entity.id
_entity.type
_entity.pdbx_description
1 polymer ?
#
loop_
_entity_poly.entity_id
_entity_poly.type
_entity_poly.pdbx_seq_one_letter_code
_entity_poly.pdbx_strand_id
1 'polypeptide(L)'
;MGVSDVLVVSHEVLDDWQCNAAGRYLHARDDHPAPLDPNFSGAGRTMTDAEGRYRFVTIKPGAYPWRNHPNAWRPAHIHFSLFGTSFLSRLVTQMYFPGDPLFPFDPIFNSVTDEKSRQRMISTFDLENTIPDWALCFRFDIVLRGREATPQDTDKD
;
A
#
# COMPACT_ATOMS: atom_id res chain seq x y z
N MET A 1 13.92 -0.95 -28.21
CA MET A 1 12.70 -1.44 -27.54
C MET A 1 13.16 -2.25 -26.35
N GLY A 2 13.20 -1.65 -25.18
CA GLY A 2 13.58 -2.35 -23.96
C GLY A 2 12.33 -2.99 -23.40
N VAL A 3 12.29 -4.30 -23.43
CA VAL A 3 11.35 -5.08 -22.64
C VAL A 3 11.79 -4.89 -21.19
N SER A 4 11.02 -4.17 -20.40
CA SER A 4 11.19 -4.17 -18.96
C SER A 4 10.80 -5.56 -18.47
N ASP A 5 11.79 -6.33 -18.03
CA ASP A 5 11.56 -7.60 -17.34
C ASP A 5 10.84 -7.29 -16.01
N VAL A 6 9.52 -7.23 -16.08
CA VAL A 6 8.68 -7.32 -14.89
C VAL A 6 8.76 -8.77 -14.48
N LEU A 7 9.51 -9.05 -13.42
CA LEU A 7 9.54 -10.38 -12.84
C LEU A 7 8.18 -10.65 -12.20
N VAL A 8 7.29 -11.26 -12.96
CA VAL A 8 6.02 -11.76 -12.48
C VAL A 8 6.31 -13.01 -11.66
N VAL A 9 6.06 -12.94 -10.37
CA VAL A 9 6.27 -14.10 -9.48
C VAL A 9 4.91 -14.68 -9.13
N SER A 10 4.69 -15.93 -9.51
CA SER A 10 3.45 -16.65 -9.27
C SER A 10 3.40 -17.28 -7.87
N HIS A 11 2.20 -17.39 -7.29
CA HIS A 11 1.93 -18.04 -6.01
C HIS A 11 2.62 -17.38 -4.79
N GLU A 12 2.78 -16.06 -4.83
CA GLU A 12 3.25 -15.30 -3.68
C GLU A 12 2.09 -14.99 -2.73
N VAL A 13 2.38 -15.07 -1.43
CA VAL A 13 1.44 -14.64 -0.38
C VAL A 13 1.59 -13.14 -0.17
N LEU A 14 0.48 -12.43 -0.23
CA LEU A 14 0.40 -11.00 -0.03
C LEU A 14 -0.50 -10.72 1.14
N ASP A 15 0.08 -10.20 2.22
CA ASP A 15 -0.66 -9.64 3.36
C ASP A 15 -0.83 -8.13 3.18
N ASP A 16 -2.01 -7.64 3.43
CA ASP A 16 -2.33 -6.22 3.47
C ASP A 16 -2.86 -5.82 4.84
N TRP A 17 -2.55 -4.59 5.27
CA TRP A 17 -3.17 -3.99 6.46
C TRP A 17 -3.31 -2.49 6.31
N GLN A 18 -4.35 -1.94 6.90
CA GLN A 18 -4.69 -0.54 6.79
C GLN A 18 -5.56 -0.05 7.96
N CYS A 19 -5.62 1.26 8.16
CA CYS A 19 -6.62 1.88 9.02
C CYS A 19 -8.01 1.87 8.35
N ASN A 20 -9.06 2.10 9.13
CA ASN A 20 -10.41 2.27 8.60
C ASN A 20 -10.59 3.65 7.90
N ALA A 21 -11.78 3.93 7.40
CA ALA A 21 -12.09 5.19 6.71
C ALA A 21 -11.93 6.45 7.60
N ALA A 22 -11.96 6.30 8.91
CA ALA A 22 -11.73 7.37 9.87
C ALA A 22 -10.24 7.53 10.29
N GLY A 23 -9.33 6.77 9.70
CA GLY A 23 -7.89 6.80 10.04
C GLY A 23 -7.53 6.03 11.29
N ARG A 24 -8.36 5.08 11.75
CA ARG A 24 -8.15 4.28 12.96
C ARG A 24 -7.74 2.85 12.63
N TYR A 25 -6.61 2.39 13.21
CA TYR A 25 -6.21 0.98 13.14
C TYR A 25 -6.89 0.13 14.22
N LEU A 26 -7.23 -1.10 13.87
CA LEU A 26 -7.62 -2.12 14.85
C LEU A 26 -6.35 -2.73 15.47
N HIS A 27 -5.66 -1.94 16.28
CA HIS A 27 -4.43 -2.35 16.92
C HIS A 27 -4.34 -1.79 18.35
N ALA A 28 -3.84 -2.57 19.30
CA ALA A 28 -3.78 -2.18 20.72
C ALA A 28 -2.89 -0.94 21.00
N ARG A 29 -1.94 -0.64 20.13
CA ARG A 29 -1.06 0.55 20.24
C ARG A 29 -1.65 1.80 19.60
N ASP A 30 -2.69 1.67 18.79
CA ASP A 30 -3.33 2.83 18.17
C ASP A 30 -4.28 3.49 19.17
N ASP A 31 -3.94 4.68 19.62
CA ASP A 31 -4.70 5.51 20.56
C ASP A 31 -5.37 6.72 19.88
N HIS A 32 -5.40 6.73 18.53
CA HIS A 32 -6.10 7.77 17.78
C HIS A 32 -7.58 7.83 18.17
N PRO A 33 -8.15 9.00 18.52
CA PRO A 33 -9.52 9.09 19.03
C PRO A 33 -10.62 8.86 18.00
N ALA A 34 -10.28 8.65 16.72
CA ALA A 34 -11.26 8.30 15.70
C ALA A 34 -11.98 6.97 16.05
N PRO A 35 -13.24 6.80 15.63
CA PRO A 35 -14.00 5.60 15.95
C PRO A 35 -13.43 4.36 15.26
N LEU A 36 -13.49 3.22 15.94
CA LEU A 36 -13.30 1.92 15.31
C LEU A 36 -14.53 1.56 14.47
N ASP A 37 -14.32 0.87 13.37
CA ASP A 37 -15.37 0.23 12.59
C ASP A 37 -15.48 -1.24 13.01
N PRO A 38 -16.58 -1.67 13.66
CA PRO A 38 -16.73 -3.03 14.14
C PRO A 38 -16.88 -4.06 12.99
N ASN A 39 -17.15 -3.60 11.78
CA ASN A 39 -17.32 -4.44 10.60
C ASN A 39 -16.08 -4.50 9.70
N PHE A 40 -14.98 -3.86 10.11
CA PHE A 40 -13.76 -3.79 9.33
C PHE A 40 -12.55 -4.32 10.13
N SER A 41 -11.97 -5.43 9.65
CA SER A 41 -10.82 -6.07 10.32
C SER A 41 -9.50 -5.31 10.15
N GLY A 42 -9.39 -4.52 9.08
CA GLY A 42 -8.17 -3.75 8.76
C GLY A 42 -7.00 -4.59 8.25
N ALA A 43 -7.17 -5.88 8.06
CA ALA A 43 -6.12 -6.76 7.52
C ALA A 43 -6.72 -7.86 6.63
N GLY A 44 -5.97 -8.25 5.62
CA GLY A 44 -6.35 -9.29 4.67
C GLY A 44 -5.14 -10.11 4.21
N ARG A 45 -5.43 -11.22 3.55
CA ARG A 45 -4.44 -12.06 2.88
C ARG A 45 -4.98 -12.54 1.55
N THR A 46 -4.18 -12.40 0.51
CA THR A 46 -4.46 -12.94 -0.81
C THR A 46 -3.23 -13.64 -1.38
N MET A 47 -3.43 -14.42 -2.42
CA MET A 47 -2.33 -15.04 -3.18
C MET A 47 -2.37 -14.51 -4.60
N THR A 48 -1.19 -14.37 -5.19
CA THR A 48 -1.09 -14.09 -6.63
C THR A 48 -1.46 -15.32 -7.44
N ASP A 49 -2.05 -15.10 -8.62
CA ASP A 49 -2.26 -16.15 -9.61
C ASP A 49 -0.96 -16.54 -10.34
N ALA A 50 -1.07 -17.41 -11.34
CA ALA A 50 0.07 -17.88 -12.13
C ALA A 50 0.77 -16.76 -12.93
N GLU A 51 0.05 -15.67 -13.22
CA GLU A 51 0.55 -14.48 -13.90
C GLU A 51 1.02 -13.40 -12.92
N GLY A 52 1.04 -13.68 -11.60
CA GLY A 52 1.44 -12.75 -10.56
C GLY A 52 0.40 -11.67 -10.24
N ARG A 53 -0.85 -11.84 -10.68
CA ARG A 53 -1.92 -10.87 -10.41
C ARG A 53 -2.58 -11.17 -9.08
N TYR A 54 -2.95 -10.12 -8.37
CA TYR A 54 -3.73 -10.19 -7.14
C TYR A 54 -4.91 -9.23 -7.19
N ARG A 55 -5.92 -9.50 -6.38
CA ARG A 55 -7.08 -8.63 -6.22
C ARG A 55 -7.68 -8.82 -4.83
N PHE A 56 -8.05 -7.72 -4.21
CA PHE A 56 -8.89 -7.70 -3.02
C PHE A 56 -9.82 -6.48 -3.05
N VAL A 57 -10.83 -6.50 -2.19
CA VAL A 57 -11.78 -5.40 -2.04
C VAL A 57 -11.72 -4.92 -0.60
N THR A 58 -11.59 -3.62 -0.44
CA THR A 58 -11.49 -2.99 0.87
C THR A 58 -12.15 -1.61 0.87
N ILE A 59 -12.22 -0.96 2.02
CA ILE A 59 -12.58 0.45 2.11
C ILE A 59 -11.35 1.32 1.89
N LYS A 60 -11.51 2.50 1.27
CA LYS A 60 -10.40 3.46 1.18
C LYS A 60 -10.02 3.93 2.60
N PRO A 61 -8.74 3.78 3.02
CA PRO A 61 -8.30 4.26 4.33
C PRO A 61 -8.45 5.77 4.48
N GLY A 62 -8.67 6.23 5.69
CA GLY A 62 -8.59 7.64 6.04
C GLY A 62 -7.14 8.10 6.26
N ALA A 63 -6.91 9.40 6.15
CA ALA A 63 -5.68 10.02 6.65
C ALA A 63 -5.67 10.03 8.18
N TYR A 64 -4.49 9.97 8.80
CA TYR A 64 -4.38 10.05 10.26
C TYR A 64 -3.14 10.83 10.72
N PRO A 65 -3.17 11.45 11.93
CA PRO A 65 -2.02 12.14 12.49
C PRO A 65 -0.98 11.13 12.98
N TRP A 66 0.27 11.31 12.55
CA TRP A 66 1.38 10.50 13.02
C TRP A 66 2.09 11.21 14.19
N ARG A 67 1.92 10.68 15.40
CA ARG A 67 2.36 11.35 16.63
C ARG A 67 3.88 11.35 16.84
N ASN A 68 4.62 10.61 16.07
CA ASN A 68 6.08 10.56 16.15
C ASN A 68 6.75 11.84 15.61
N HIS A 69 5.98 12.72 14.97
CA HIS A 69 6.48 13.97 14.40
C HIS A 69 5.42 15.08 14.52
N PRO A 70 5.79 16.32 14.94
CA PRO A 70 4.85 17.44 15.03
C PRO A 70 4.22 17.76 13.68
N ASN A 71 2.90 17.88 13.64
CA ASN A 71 2.10 18.16 12.44
C ASN A 71 2.30 17.18 11.28
N ALA A 72 2.82 15.98 11.53
CA ALA A 72 2.88 14.95 10.53
C ALA A 72 1.51 14.29 10.38
N TRP A 73 0.99 14.33 9.18
CA TRP A 73 -0.20 13.61 8.79
C TRP A 73 0.15 12.60 7.71
N ARG A 74 -0.31 11.38 7.90
CA ARG A 74 -0.14 10.36 6.89
C ARG A 74 -1.31 10.38 5.93
N PRO A 75 -1.04 10.42 4.60
CA PRO A 75 -2.08 10.27 3.59
C PRO A 75 -2.71 8.88 3.64
N ALA A 76 -3.82 8.71 2.95
CA ALA A 76 -4.43 7.40 2.76
C ALA A 76 -3.43 6.40 2.14
N HIS A 77 -3.19 5.28 2.80
CA HIS A 77 -2.27 4.24 2.32
C HIS A 77 -2.66 2.85 2.81
N ILE A 78 -2.19 1.85 2.08
CA ILE A 78 -2.32 0.43 2.44
C ILE A 78 -0.92 -0.15 2.52
N HIS A 79 -0.62 -0.85 3.60
CA HIS A 79 0.61 -1.60 3.74
C HIS A 79 0.50 -2.95 3.05
N PHE A 80 1.58 -3.37 2.43
CA PHE A 80 1.72 -4.68 1.82
C PHE A 80 2.94 -5.40 2.36
N SER A 81 2.79 -6.68 2.57
CA SER A 81 3.87 -7.58 2.93
C SER A 81 3.82 -8.82 2.06
N LEU A 82 4.85 -9.02 1.27
CA LEU A 82 4.95 -10.12 0.33
C LEU A 82 5.90 -11.19 0.87
N PHE A 83 5.45 -12.43 0.76
CA PHE A 83 6.22 -13.62 1.07
C PHE A 83 6.17 -14.57 -0.12
N GLY A 84 7.29 -15.21 -0.45
CA GLY A 84 7.30 -16.19 -1.50
C GLY A 84 8.58 -16.98 -1.58
N THR A 85 8.56 -18.00 -2.43
CA THR A 85 9.70 -18.89 -2.66
C THR A 85 10.79 -18.26 -3.50
N SER A 86 10.48 -17.15 -4.18
CA SER A 86 11.37 -16.49 -5.14
C SER A 86 12.32 -15.49 -4.54
N PHE A 87 12.20 -15.18 -3.26
CA PHE A 87 13.09 -14.25 -2.57
C PHE A 87 13.37 -14.68 -1.12
N LEU A 88 14.58 -14.39 -0.66
CA LEU A 88 15.05 -14.77 0.66
C LEU A 88 14.57 -13.85 1.80
N SER A 89 13.94 -12.73 1.46
CA SER A 89 13.50 -11.73 2.42
C SER A 89 12.07 -11.27 2.12
N ARG A 90 11.34 -10.98 3.18
CA ARG A 90 10.03 -10.35 3.12
C ARG A 90 10.15 -8.97 2.47
N LEU A 91 9.32 -8.66 1.46
CA LEU A 91 9.16 -7.30 0.97
C LEU A 91 8.01 -6.63 1.74
N VAL A 92 8.27 -5.51 2.36
CA VAL A 92 7.26 -4.63 2.95
C VAL A 92 7.25 -3.33 2.16
N THR A 93 6.08 -2.87 1.75
CA THR A 93 5.91 -1.61 1.03
C THR A 93 4.57 -0.97 1.35
N GLN A 94 4.36 0.25 0.89
CA GLN A 94 3.12 0.98 1.07
C GLN A 94 2.58 1.44 -0.28
N MET A 95 1.28 1.26 -0.51
CA MET A 95 0.55 1.82 -1.63
C MET A 95 -0.15 3.11 -1.21
N TYR A 96 0.05 4.16 -1.95
CA TYR A 96 -0.62 5.45 -1.77
C TYR A 96 -1.65 5.69 -2.86
N PHE A 97 -2.65 6.53 -2.58
CA PHE A 97 -3.67 6.91 -3.54
C PHE A 97 -3.27 8.18 -4.30
N PRO A 98 -3.56 8.30 -5.61
CA PRO A 98 -3.11 9.43 -6.41
C PRO A 98 -3.76 10.75 -5.96
N GLY A 99 -2.99 11.85 -6.05
CA GLY A 99 -3.48 13.21 -5.81
C GLY A 99 -3.73 13.57 -4.34
N ASP A 100 -3.18 12.81 -3.39
CA ASP A 100 -3.35 13.13 -1.97
C ASP A 100 -2.56 14.40 -1.59
N PRO A 101 -3.22 15.43 -1.01
CA PRO A 101 -2.59 16.69 -0.65
C PRO A 101 -1.60 16.55 0.52
N LEU A 102 -1.57 15.42 1.22
CA LEU A 102 -0.72 15.18 2.37
C LEU A 102 0.67 14.63 2.01
N PHE A 103 0.94 14.28 0.75
CA PHE A 103 2.26 13.79 0.34
C PHE A 103 3.43 14.66 0.81
N PRO A 104 3.39 15.99 0.73
CA PRO A 104 4.49 16.83 1.21
C PRO A 104 4.73 16.74 2.72
N PHE A 105 3.76 16.25 3.49
CA PHE A 105 3.77 16.21 4.95
C PHE A 105 4.02 14.81 5.51
N ASP A 106 4.04 13.77 4.68
CA ASP A 106 4.33 12.40 5.13
C ASP A 106 5.84 12.14 5.14
N PRO A 107 6.47 12.03 6.32
CA PRO A 107 7.91 11.79 6.39
C PRO A 107 8.30 10.41 5.85
N ILE A 108 7.42 9.41 5.88
CA ILE A 108 7.71 8.06 5.36
C ILE A 108 7.72 8.09 3.83
N PHE A 109 6.70 8.68 3.21
CA PHE A 109 6.69 8.88 1.76
C PHE A 109 7.92 9.66 1.28
N ASN A 110 8.28 10.73 1.98
CA ASN A 110 9.43 11.58 1.63
C ASN A 110 10.79 11.01 2.02
N SER A 111 10.86 9.93 2.81
CA SER A 111 12.11 9.22 3.07
C SER A 111 12.70 8.59 1.81
N VAL A 112 11.85 8.26 0.83
CA VAL A 112 12.27 7.83 -0.50
C VAL A 112 12.67 9.06 -1.31
N THR A 113 13.97 9.34 -1.38
CA THR A 113 14.51 10.57 -1.98
C THR A 113 14.41 10.63 -3.50
N ASP A 114 14.44 9.48 -4.17
CA ASP A 114 14.30 9.40 -5.62
C ASP A 114 12.83 9.57 -6.06
N GLU A 115 12.57 10.60 -6.85
CA GLU A 115 11.22 10.95 -7.32
C GLU A 115 10.56 9.81 -8.10
N LYS A 116 11.29 9.12 -8.97
CA LYS A 116 10.74 8.01 -9.75
C LYS A 116 10.38 6.83 -8.86
N SER A 117 11.16 6.59 -7.82
CA SER A 117 10.87 5.57 -6.82
C SER A 117 9.62 5.92 -6.01
N ARG A 118 9.44 7.17 -5.59
CA ARG A 118 8.21 7.62 -4.94
C ARG A 118 6.97 7.44 -5.81
N GLN A 119 7.07 7.75 -7.11
CA GLN A 119 5.95 7.56 -8.04
C GLN A 119 5.51 6.10 -8.14
N ARG A 120 6.42 5.14 -7.96
CA ARG A 120 6.08 3.71 -7.93
C ARG A 120 5.34 3.27 -6.66
N MET A 121 5.28 4.12 -5.65
CA MET A 121 4.45 3.87 -4.45
C MET A 121 3.02 4.37 -4.62
N ILE A 122 2.70 5.09 -5.70
CA ILE A 122 1.38 5.66 -5.94
C ILE A 122 0.61 4.76 -6.91
N SER A 123 -0.58 4.33 -6.49
CA SER A 123 -1.49 3.54 -7.33
C SER A 123 -2.05 4.37 -8.48
N THR A 124 -2.52 3.70 -9.51
CA THR A 124 -3.19 4.33 -10.66
C THR A 124 -4.68 4.01 -10.63
N PHE A 125 -5.52 5.03 -10.75
CA PHE A 125 -6.96 4.82 -10.90
C PHE A 125 -7.25 4.07 -12.21
N ASP A 126 -8.03 3.00 -12.11
CA ASP A 126 -8.38 2.12 -13.22
C ASP A 126 -9.89 2.16 -13.44
N LEU A 127 -10.31 2.98 -14.41
CA LEU A 127 -11.72 3.13 -14.75
C LEU A 127 -12.32 1.86 -15.37
N GLU A 128 -11.51 1.12 -16.17
CA GLU A 128 -12.00 -0.05 -16.89
C GLU A 128 -12.39 -1.20 -15.95
N ASN A 129 -11.67 -1.34 -14.82
CA ASN A 129 -11.93 -2.36 -13.82
C ASN A 129 -12.76 -1.84 -12.63
N THR A 130 -13.17 -0.58 -12.66
CA THR A 130 -14.10 -0.01 -11.68
C THR A 130 -15.48 -0.66 -11.82
N ILE A 131 -16.07 -1.09 -10.69
CA ILE A 131 -17.42 -1.66 -10.66
C ILE A 131 -18.40 -0.51 -10.46
N PRO A 132 -19.25 -0.17 -11.46
CA PRO A 132 -20.18 0.93 -11.36
C PRO A 132 -21.05 0.83 -10.10
N ASP A 133 -21.26 1.99 -9.46
CA ASP A 133 -22.09 2.17 -8.28
C ASP A 133 -21.67 1.38 -7.03
N TRP A 134 -20.50 0.66 -7.10
CA TRP A 134 -20.07 -0.17 -5.98
C TRP A 134 -18.61 0.01 -5.55
N ALA A 135 -17.63 -0.09 -6.45
CA ALA A 135 -16.22 -0.04 -6.05
C ALA A 135 -15.31 0.61 -7.11
N LEU A 136 -14.52 1.59 -6.71
CA LEU A 136 -13.46 2.17 -7.53
C LEU A 136 -12.26 1.22 -7.58
N CYS A 137 -11.69 1.01 -8.76
CA CYS A 137 -10.50 0.21 -8.93
C CYS A 137 -9.23 1.07 -8.93
N PHE A 138 -8.22 0.61 -8.20
CA PHE A 138 -6.87 1.18 -8.21
C PHE A 138 -5.87 0.07 -8.52
N ARG A 139 -5.04 0.28 -9.53
CA ARG A 139 -3.96 -0.65 -9.89
C ARG A 139 -2.68 -0.27 -9.16
N PHE A 140 -2.03 -1.26 -8.58
CA PHE A 140 -0.74 -1.11 -7.93
C PHE A 140 0.16 -2.28 -8.28
N ASP A 141 1.20 -2.00 -9.06
CA ASP A 141 2.16 -3.00 -9.51
C ASP A 141 3.34 -3.04 -8.51
N ILE A 142 3.64 -4.21 -7.98
CA ILE A 142 4.74 -4.41 -7.04
C ILE A 142 5.88 -5.11 -7.77
N VAL A 143 6.96 -4.36 -8.03
CA VAL A 143 8.16 -4.85 -8.70
C VAL A 143 9.18 -5.28 -7.66
N LEU A 144 9.48 -6.58 -7.61
CA LEU A 144 10.29 -7.19 -6.53
C LEU A 144 11.78 -6.92 -6.65
N ARG A 145 12.31 -6.73 -7.88
CA ARG A 145 13.76 -6.60 -8.12
C ARG A 145 14.06 -5.69 -9.31
N GLY A 146 15.31 -5.25 -9.36
CA GLY A 146 15.83 -4.48 -10.49
C GLY A 146 15.76 -2.97 -10.28
N ARG A 147 16.09 -2.24 -11.34
CA ARG A 147 16.17 -0.77 -11.31
C ARG A 147 14.81 -0.11 -11.02
N GLU A 148 13.73 -0.77 -11.42
CA GLU A 148 12.36 -0.31 -11.25
C GLU A 148 11.67 -0.96 -10.03
N ALA A 149 12.44 -1.52 -9.10
CA ALA A 149 11.87 -2.14 -7.89
C ALA A 149 11.02 -1.16 -7.09
N THR A 150 9.90 -1.66 -6.57
CA THR A 150 9.07 -0.91 -5.63
C THR A 150 9.87 -0.64 -4.35
N PRO A 151 9.87 0.61 -3.82
CA PRO A 151 10.58 0.92 -2.60
C PRO A 151 10.14 0.04 -1.43
N GLN A 152 11.11 -0.43 -0.67
CA GLN A 152 10.85 -1.14 0.57
C GLN A 152 10.63 -0.14 1.70
N ASP A 153 9.61 -0.41 2.51
CA ASP A 153 9.42 0.29 3.77
C ASP A 153 10.55 -0.07 4.74
N THR A 154 11.27 0.94 5.18
CA THR A 154 12.42 0.80 6.09
C THR A 154 12.07 1.15 7.52
N ASP A 155 10.82 1.54 7.80
CA ASP A 155 10.38 1.76 9.16
C ASP A 155 10.49 0.45 9.95
N LYS A 156 11.33 0.49 10.95
CA LYS A 156 11.42 -0.58 11.94
C LYS A 156 10.35 -0.29 12.98
N ASP A 157 9.24 -1.03 12.90
CA ASP A 157 8.25 -1.09 13.99
C ASP A 157 8.90 -1.39 15.35
#